data_61924558a9487d994401dfdce62d1644
#
_entry.id   61924558a9487d994401dfdce62d1644
#
_cell.length_a   1.000
_cell.length_b   1.000
_cell.length_c   1.000
_cell.angle_alpha   90.00
_cell.angle_beta   90.00
_cell.angle_gamma   90.00
#
_symmetry.space_group_name_H-M   'P 1'
#
loop_
_entity.id
_entity.type
_entity.pdbx_description
1 polymer ?
#
loop_
_entity_poly.entity_id
_entity_poly.type
_entity_poly.pdbx_seq_one_letter_code
_entity_poly.pdbx_strand_id
1 'polypeptide(L)'
;LLLAFVGLAACSSQKSSTDSSSSKLNVVATNSIIADITKNIAGDKINLHSIVPVGQDPHEYEPLPEDVKKTSKADLIFYNGINLETGGNAWFTKLVENAQKKENKDYYAVSEGVDVIYLEGQNEKGKEDPHAWLNLENGIIYAQNIAKRLIEKDPDNKATYEKNLKAYVEKLTALDKEAKEKFNNIPEEKKMIVTSEGCFKYFSKAYNVPSAYIWEINTEEEGTPDQIKSLVEKLRKTKVPSLFVESSVDDRPMKTVSKDTNIPIYAKIFTDSIAEKGEEGDSYYSMMKYNLDKISEGLAK
;
A
#
# COMPACT_ATOMS: atom_id res chain seq x y z
N LEU A 1 -80.43 -1.06 41.72
CA LEU A 1 -79.67 -0.18 40.81
C LEU A 1 -78.30 -0.76 40.68
N LEU A 2 -78.02 -1.49 39.56
CA LEU A 2 -76.71 -1.98 39.18
C LEU A 2 -76.12 -1.09 38.08
N LEU A 3 -74.98 -0.49 38.36
CA LEU A 3 -74.21 0.21 37.36
C LEU A 3 -73.05 -0.73 36.89
N ALA A 4 -73.06 -1.08 35.60
CA ALA A 4 -72.00 -1.83 34.97
C ALA A 4 -70.95 -0.84 34.39
N PHE A 5 -69.71 -0.98 34.83
CA PHE A 5 -68.58 -0.27 34.21
C PHE A 5 -67.99 -1.16 33.12
N VAL A 6 -68.05 -0.67 31.89
CA VAL A 6 -67.33 -1.29 30.75
C VAL A 6 -65.94 -0.62 30.66
N GLY A 7 -64.92 -1.40 30.97
CA GLY A 7 -63.52 -0.98 30.78
C GLY A 7 -63.06 -1.22 29.34
N LEU A 8 -62.73 -0.18 28.61
CA LEU A 8 -62.03 -0.28 27.33
C LEU A 8 -60.56 -0.52 27.58
N ALA A 9 -60.11 -1.73 27.25
CA ALA A 9 -58.66 -2.04 27.16
C ALA A 9 -58.13 -1.54 25.80
N ALA A 10 -57.42 -0.42 25.82
CA ALA A 10 -56.63 0.03 24.66
C ALA A 10 -55.32 -0.75 24.61
N CYS A 11 -55.25 -1.73 23.72
CA CYS A 11 -53.95 -2.35 23.34
C CYS A 11 -53.11 -1.36 22.56
N SER A 12 -52.21 -0.69 23.25
CA SER A 12 -51.13 0.04 22.65
C SER A 12 -50.09 -0.99 22.12
N SER A 13 -50.11 -1.26 20.83
CA SER A 13 -49.03 -2.00 20.16
C SER A 13 -47.79 -1.11 20.09
N GLN A 14 -46.94 -1.27 21.09
CA GLN A 14 -45.62 -0.70 21.10
C GLN A 14 -44.81 -1.45 20.02
N LYS A 15 -44.68 -0.83 18.83
CA LYS A 15 -43.67 -1.21 17.86
C LYS A 15 -42.30 -1.02 18.53
N SER A 16 -41.73 -2.08 19.04
CA SER A 16 -40.30 -2.12 19.33
C SER A 16 -39.57 -1.99 17.98
N SER A 17 -39.10 -0.79 17.68
CA SER A 17 -38.04 -0.59 16.69
C SER A 17 -36.83 -1.30 17.28
N THR A 18 -36.61 -2.54 16.88
CA THR A 18 -35.30 -3.17 16.97
C THR A 18 -34.42 -2.42 15.98
N ASP A 19 -33.75 -1.41 16.48
CA ASP A 19 -32.53 -0.90 15.89
C ASP A 19 -31.53 -2.06 15.94
N SER A 20 -31.56 -2.91 14.91
CA SER A 20 -30.47 -3.80 14.63
C SER A 20 -29.33 -2.95 14.06
N SER A 21 -28.60 -2.25 14.95
CA SER A 21 -27.29 -1.75 14.60
C SER A 21 -26.42 -2.99 14.34
N SER A 22 -26.34 -3.44 13.07
CA SER A 22 -25.38 -4.45 12.68
C SER A 22 -24.00 -3.91 13.08
N SER A 23 -23.27 -4.66 13.91
CA SER A 23 -21.91 -4.27 14.31
C SER A 23 -21.05 -4.16 13.04
N LYS A 24 -20.27 -3.09 12.94
CA LYS A 24 -19.35 -2.89 11.82
C LYS A 24 -18.34 -4.05 11.73
N LEU A 25 -17.96 -4.44 10.51
CA LEU A 25 -16.86 -5.39 10.31
C LEU A 25 -15.56 -4.86 10.93
N ASN A 26 -14.84 -5.75 11.61
CA ASN A 26 -13.48 -5.51 12.05
C ASN A 26 -12.53 -5.95 10.95
N VAL A 27 -11.85 -4.97 10.32
CA VAL A 27 -10.96 -5.18 9.19
C VAL A 27 -9.54 -4.81 9.59
N VAL A 28 -8.60 -5.66 9.23
CA VAL A 28 -7.17 -5.44 9.43
C VAL A 28 -6.47 -5.33 8.09
N ALA A 29 -5.59 -4.34 7.95
CA ALA A 29 -4.70 -4.18 6.81
C ALA A 29 -3.24 -4.23 7.30
N THR A 30 -2.36 -4.86 6.55
CA THR A 30 -0.96 -5.06 6.97
C THR A 30 -0.14 -3.77 6.97
N ASN A 31 -0.43 -2.83 6.07
CA ASN A 31 0.33 -1.58 5.94
C ASN A 31 -0.57 -0.38 5.62
N SER A 32 0.02 0.80 5.69
CA SER A 32 -0.70 2.07 5.52
C SER A 32 -1.28 2.28 4.13
N ILE A 33 -0.67 1.74 3.09
CA ILE A 33 -1.15 1.86 1.70
C ILE A 33 -2.45 1.06 1.54
N ILE A 34 -2.44 -0.21 1.96
CA ILE A 34 -3.63 -1.07 1.91
C ILE A 34 -4.73 -0.52 2.82
N ALA A 35 -4.36 -0.02 4.00
CA ALA A 35 -5.31 0.61 4.92
C ALA A 35 -5.99 1.84 4.30
N ASP A 36 -5.23 2.70 3.62
CA ASP A 36 -5.78 3.88 2.94
C ASP A 36 -6.72 3.49 1.78
N ILE A 37 -6.32 2.54 0.93
CA ILE A 37 -7.19 2.04 -0.14
C ILE A 37 -8.48 1.46 0.46
N THR A 38 -8.38 0.65 1.49
CA THR A 38 -9.53 0.06 2.20
C THR A 38 -10.46 1.15 2.75
N LYS A 39 -9.90 2.19 3.36
CA LYS A 39 -10.67 3.33 3.88
C LYS A 39 -11.41 4.08 2.78
N ASN A 40 -10.78 4.26 1.62
CA ASN A 40 -11.43 4.92 0.48
C ASN A 40 -12.63 4.11 -0.07
N ILE A 41 -12.57 2.79 -0.01
CA ILE A 41 -13.69 1.92 -0.44
C ILE A 41 -14.77 1.82 0.65
N ALA A 42 -14.37 1.59 1.88
CA ALA A 42 -15.30 1.29 2.97
C ALA A 42 -15.89 2.53 3.66
N GLY A 43 -15.17 3.65 3.63
CA GLY A 43 -15.58 4.83 4.38
C GLY A 43 -15.69 4.57 5.88
N ASP A 44 -16.83 4.89 6.47
CA ASP A 44 -17.13 4.70 7.89
C ASP A 44 -17.87 3.39 8.21
N LYS A 45 -18.01 2.50 7.22
CA LYS A 45 -18.78 1.25 7.37
C LYS A 45 -18.05 0.15 8.13
N ILE A 46 -16.77 0.29 8.36
CA ILE A 46 -15.92 -0.70 9.02
C ILE A 46 -15.13 -0.10 10.19
N ASN A 47 -14.64 -0.98 11.07
CA ASN A 47 -13.59 -0.67 12.02
C ASN A 47 -12.27 -1.15 11.42
N LEU A 48 -11.38 -0.23 11.07
CA LEU A 48 -10.13 -0.53 10.38
C LEU A 48 -8.94 -0.40 11.33
N HIS A 49 -8.08 -1.42 11.35
CA HIS A 49 -6.78 -1.40 12.01
C HIS A 49 -5.66 -1.61 10.98
N SER A 50 -4.68 -0.72 10.97
CA SER A 50 -3.46 -0.85 10.16
C SER A 50 -2.31 -1.33 11.05
N ILE A 51 -1.61 -2.39 10.64
CA ILE A 51 -0.57 -3.02 11.48
C ILE A 51 0.72 -2.21 11.45
N VAL A 52 1.41 -2.17 10.32
CA VAL A 52 2.70 -1.47 10.22
C VAL A 52 2.48 0.03 10.28
N PRO A 53 3.08 0.74 11.25
CA PRO A 53 2.95 2.19 11.36
C PRO A 53 3.48 2.93 10.12
N VAL A 54 2.93 4.12 9.88
CA VAL A 54 3.42 5.03 8.83
C VAL A 54 4.92 5.28 9.00
N GLY A 55 5.66 5.21 7.91
CA GLY A 55 7.10 5.43 7.87
C GLY A 55 7.96 4.22 8.25
N GLN A 56 7.36 3.09 8.61
CA GLN A 56 8.09 1.86 8.92
C GLN A 56 8.07 0.87 7.75
N ASP A 57 9.06 -0.02 7.75
CA ASP A 57 9.26 -1.04 6.72
C ASP A 57 8.28 -2.22 6.91
N PRO A 58 7.41 -2.52 5.94
CA PRO A 58 6.50 -3.66 6.01
C PRO A 58 7.13 -5.00 5.66
N HIS A 59 8.34 -5.04 5.11
CA HIS A 59 9.02 -6.28 4.76
C HIS A 59 9.40 -7.08 6.00
N GLU A 60 9.96 -6.41 7.00
CA GLU A 60 10.38 -6.99 8.26
C GLU A 60 9.83 -6.19 9.43
N TYR A 61 8.81 -6.73 10.05
CA TYR A 61 8.09 -6.09 11.14
C TYR A 61 7.84 -7.09 12.26
N GLU A 62 7.76 -6.62 13.48
CA GLU A 62 7.36 -7.42 14.63
C GLU A 62 6.04 -6.90 15.16
N PRO A 63 4.93 -7.66 14.99
CA PRO A 63 3.61 -7.21 15.45
C PRO A 63 3.58 -6.96 16.95
N LEU A 64 2.95 -5.86 17.32
CA LEU A 64 2.70 -5.50 18.71
C LEU A 64 1.52 -6.32 19.29
N PRO A 65 1.40 -6.43 20.63
CA PRO A 65 0.28 -7.13 21.27
C PRO A 65 -1.10 -6.65 20.79
N GLU A 66 -1.26 -5.36 20.48
CA GLU A 66 -2.51 -4.82 19.93
C GLU A 66 -2.78 -5.34 18.51
N ASP A 67 -1.76 -5.51 17.67
CA ASP A 67 -1.89 -6.09 16.33
C ASP A 67 -2.36 -7.55 16.42
N VAL A 68 -1.79 -8.32 17.32
CA VAL A 68 -2.20 -9.72 17.59
C VAL A 68 -3.67 -9.77 18.03
N LYS A 69 -4.06 -8.92 18.95
CA LYS A 69 -5.45 -8.82 19.43
C LYS A 69 -6.43 -8.44 18.33
N LYS A 70 -6.09 -7.43 17.53
CA LYS A 70 -6.94 -6.98 16.42
C LYS A 70 -7.06 -8.04 15.34
N THR A 71 -5.96 -8.71 14.99
CA THR A 71 -5.95 -9.80 14.02
C THR A 71 -6.80 -10.97 14.47
N SER A 72 -6.71 -11.37 15.75
CA SER A 72 -7.52 -12.46 16.30
C SER A 72 -9.03 -12.18 16.27
N LYS A 73 -9.42 -10.91 16.38
CA LYS A 73 -10.83 -10.47 16.36
C LYS A 73 -11.32 -10.02 14.97
N ALA A 74 -10.45 -10.01 13.98
CA ALA A 74 -10.79 -9.53 12.65
C ALA A 74 -11.79 -10.45 11.94
N ASP A 75 -12.76 -9.84 11.28
CA ASP A 75 -13.69 -10.52 10.35
C ASP A 75 -13.06 -10.66 8.96
N LEU A 76 -12.12 -9.78 8.61
CA LEU A 76 -11.47 -9.70 7.31
C LEU A 76 -10.09 -9.08 7.45
N ILE A 77 -9.10 -9.70 6.80
CA ILE A 77 -7.70 -9.25 6.84
C ILE A 77 -7.19 -9.13 5.40
N PHE A 78 -6.56 -7.99 5.11
CA PHE A 78 -5.91 -7.73 3.84
C PHE A 78 -4.38 -7.64 3.99
N TYR A 79 -3.68 -8.35 3.12
CA TYR A 79 -2.22 -8.29 3.03
C TYR A 79 -1.79 -8.13 1.57
N ASN A 80 -0.55 -7.70 1.35
CA ASN A 80 -0.04 -7.51 -0.01
C ASN A 80 0.18 -8.84 -0.72
N GLY A 81 0.81 -9.79 -0.05
CA GLY A 81 1.29 -11.01 -0.67
C GLY A 81 2.53 -10.75 -1.54
N ILE A 82 2.74 -11.59 -2.52
CA ILE A 82 3.88 -11.52 -3.46
C ILE A 82 5.20 -11.12 -2.79
N ASN A 83 5.54 -11.83 -1.71
CA ASN A 83 6.82 -11.71 -1.00
C ASN A 83 7.02 -10.41 -0.18
N LEU A 84 5.97 -9.64 0.15
CA LEU A 84 6.14 -8.48 1.02
C LEU A 84 6.28 -8.92 2.49
N GLU A 85 5.19 -9.13 3.17
CA GLU A 85 5.13 -9.52 4.59
C GLU A 85 5.22 -11.03 4.81
N THR A 86 5.27 -11.79 3.75
CA THR A 86 5.44 -13.25 3.73
C THR A 86 6.87 -13.68 3.42
N GLY A 87 7.71 -12.76 2.93
CA GLY A 87 9.15 -12.93 2.75
C GLY A 87 9.93 -12.62 4.03
N GLY A 88 11.25 -12.61 3.96
CA GLY A 88 12.13 -12.28 5.08
C GLY A 88 11.81 -13.09 6.35
N ASN A 89 11.48 -12.41 7.44
CA ASN A 89 11.11 -13.05 8.71
C ASN A 89 9.69 -13.65 8.70
N ALA A 90 8.93 -13.49 7.61
CA ALA A 90 7.58 -14.01 7.42
C ALA A 90 6.61 -13.66 8.57
N TRP A 91 6.66 -12.42 9.05
CA TRP A 91 5.92 -12.00 10.24
C TRP A 91 4.42 -12.13 10.10
N PHE A 92 3.88 -11.90 8.90
CA PHE A 92 2.44 -12.02 8.65
C PHE A 92 1.96 -13.48 8.68
N THR A 93 2.71 -14.39 8.06
CA THR A 93 2.41 -15.83 8.10
C THR A 93 2.32 -16.33 9.54
N LYS A 94 3.28 -15.97 10.38
CA LYS A 94 3.28 -16.31 11.81
C LYS A 94 2.08 -15.71 12.56
N LEU A 95 1.75 -14.45 12.25
CA LEU A 95 0.63 -13.74 12.88
C LEU A 95 -0.71 -14.42 12.61
N VAL A 96 -1.01 -14.75 11.35
CA VAL A 96 -2.30 -15.36 10.97
C VAL A 96 -2.40 -16.82 11.42
N GLU A 97 -1.29 -17.56 11.42
CA GLU A 97 -1.24 -18.91 11.97
C GLU A 97 -1.55 -18.91 13.49
N ASN A 98 -0.91 -18.02 14.25
CA ASN A 98 -1.14 -17.87 15.69
C ASN A 98 -2.57 -17.42 15.98
N ALA A 99 -3.18 -16.61 15.12
CA ALA A 99 -4.57 -16.18 15.22
C ALA A 99 -5.56 -17.23 14.68
N GLN A 100 -5.08 -18.38 14.19
CA GLN A 100 -5.89 -19.46 13.59
C GLN A 100 -6.77 -18.98 12.42
N LYS A 101 -6.28 -18.02 11.68
CA LYS A 101 -6.92 -17.50 10.47
C LYS A 101 -6.55 -18.34 9.26
N LYS A 102 -7.46 -18.40 8.27
CA LYS A 102 -7.30 -19.22 7.06
C LYS A 102 -7.27 -18.35 5.81
N GLU A 103 -6.29 -18.63 4.95
CA GLU A 103 -6.18 -17.97 3.65
C GLU A 103 -7.42 -18.22 2.79
N ASN A 104 -7.82 -17.21 2.02
CA ASN A 104 -9.01 -17.21 1.16
C ASN A 104 -10.35 -17.43 1.90
N LYS A 105 -10.33 -17.30 3.21
CA LYS A 105 -11.51 -17.30 4.07
C LYS A 105 -11.53 -16.10 5.02
N ASP A 106 -10.45 -15.91 5.75
CA ASP A 106 -10.30 -14.86 6.75
C ASP A 106 -9.34 -13.75 6.27
N TYR A 107 -8.33 -14.10 5.46
CA TYR A 107 -7.37 -13.15 4.91
C TYR A 107 -7.13 -13.39 3.42
N TYR A 108 -6.88 -12.29 2.71
CA TYR A 108 -6.77 -12.26 1.25
C TYR A 108 -5.64 -11.37 0.79
N ALA A 109 -4.88 -11.85 -0.20
CA ALA A 109 -3.90 -11.02 -0.89
C ALA A 109 -4.61 -10.00 -1.78
N VAL A 110 -4.33 -8.71 -1.58
CA VAL A 110 -4.90 -7.65 -2.44
C VAL A 110 -4.29 -7.63 -3.83
N SER A 111 -3.14 -8.28 -4.00
CA SER A 111 -2.41 -8.42 -5.27
C SER A 111 -2.92 -9.55 -6.18
N GLU A 112 -3.98 -10.25 -5.82
CA GLU A 112 -4.55 -11.30 -6.68
C GLU A 112 -4.84 -10.75 -8.08
N GLY A 113 -4.32 -11.43 -9.12
CA GLY A 113 -4.49 -11.02 -10.52
C GLY A 113 -3.48 -10.00 -11.05
N VAL A 114 -2.52 -9.58 -10.24
CA VAL A 114 -1.40 -8.74 -10.67
C VAL A 114 -0.43 -9.56 -11.52
N ASP A 115 0.07 -8.95 -12.58
CA ASP A 115 1.14 -9.51 -13.42
C ASP A 115 2.49 -9.35 -12.72
N VAL A 116 2.98 -10.43 -12.10
CA VAL A 116 4.11 -10.39 -11.16
C VAL A 116 5.44 -10.19 -11.89
N ILE A 117 6.27 -9.30 -11.35
CA ILE A 117 7.69 -9.13 -11.73
C ILE A 117 8.55 -9.84 -10.68
N TYR A 118 9.62 -10.49 -11.15
CA TYR A 118 10.52 -11.26 -10.29
C TYR A 118 11.82 -10.50 -9.99
N LEU A 119 12.40 -10.83 -8.84
CA LEU A 119 13.71 -10.33 -8.42
C LEU A 119 14.82 -10.99 -9.26
N GLU A 120 15.91 -10.27 -9.51
CA GLU A 120 17.00 -10.65 -10.40
C GLU A 120 18.31 -10.94 -9.69
N GLY A 121 18.47 -10.49 -8.44
CA GLY A 121 19.66 -10.66 -7.62
C GLY A 121 19.99 -12.14 -7.38
N GLN A 122 21.27 -12.47 -7.23
CA GLN A 122 21.74 -13.87 -7.14
C GLN A 122 21.05 -14.66 -6.03
N ASN A 123 20.84 -14.06 -4.86
CA ASN A 123 20.23 -14.71 -3.69
C ASN A 123 18.70 -14.66 -3.73
N GLU A 124 18.11 -13.80 -4.56
CA GLU A 124 16.67 -13.53 -4.62
C GLU A 124 16.03 -13.96 -5.94
N LYS A 125 16.84 -14.48 -6.88
CA LYS A 125 16.37 -14.87 -8.22
C LYS A 125 15.20 -15.85 -8.16
N GLY A 126 14.13 -15.49 -8.85
CA GLY A 126 12.91 -16.27 -8.91
C GLY A 126 11.92 -16.00 -7.78
N LYS A 127 12.28 -15.19 -6.77
CA LYS A 127 11.33 -14.65 -5.82
C LYS A 127 10.57 -13.47 -6.42
N GLU A 128 9.35 -13.27 -5.96
CA GLU A 128 8.48 -12.20 -6.44
C GLU A 128 8.93 -10.84 -5.90
N ASP A 129 8.87 -9.81 -6.75
CA ASP A 129 8.98 -8.42 -6.32
C ASP A 129 7.61 -7.96 -5.80
N PRO A 130 7.50 -7.46 -4.57
CA PRO A 130 6.22 -7.17 -3.95
C PRO A 130 5.62 -5.79 -4.28
N HIS A 131 6.38 -4.88 -4.91
CA HIS A 131 6.05 -3.46 -5.00
C HIS A 131 5.06 -3.13 -6.14
N ALA A 132 4.05 -3.97 -6.30
CA ALA A 132 3.08 -3.88 -7.41
C ALA A 132 2.26 -2.58 -7.39
N TRP A 133 1.96 -2.04 -6.21
CA TRP A 133 1.16 -0.82 -6.03
C TRP A 133 1.78 0.44 -6.64
N LEU A 134 3.08 0.43 -6.93
CA LEU A 134 3.76 1.56 -7.57
C LEU A 134 3.41 1.70 -9.06
N ASN A 135 2.71 0.73 -9.64
CA ASN A 135 1.93 0.87 -10.85
C ASN A 135 0.45 1.12 -10.47
N LEU A 136 -0.10 2.26 -10.87
CA LEU A 136 -1.48 2.64 -10.54
C LEU A 136 -2.53 1.67 -11.08
N GLU A 137 -2.28 0.98 -12.20
CA GLU A 137 -3.18 -0.07 -12.69
C GLU A 137 -3.26 -1.23 -11.68
N ASN A 138 -2.17 -1.57 -11.01
CA ASN A 138 -2.16 -2.54 -9.93
C ASN A 138 -2.88 -2.01 -8.69
N GLY A 139 -2.75 -0.72 -8.39
CA GLY A 139 -3.52 -0.08 -7.31
C GLY A 139 -5.03 -0.18 -7.54
N ILE A 140 -5.47 -0.11 -8.78
CA ILE A 140 -6.88 -0.35 -9.17
C ILE A 140 -7.28 -1.79 -8.91
N ILE A 141 -6.43 -2.76 -9.26
CA ILE A 141 -6.65 -4.19 -8.95
C ILE A 141 -6.78 -4.39 -7.44
N TYR A 142 -5.92 -3.77 -6.63
CA TYR A 142 -6.00 -3.80 -5.18
C TYR A 142 -7.36 -3.31 -4.68
N ALA A 143 -7.81 -2.14 -5.18
CA ALA A 143 -9.10 -1.57 -4.80
C ALA A 143 -10.28 -2.47 -5.18
N GLN A 144 -10.25 -3.09 -6.34
CA GLN A 144 -11.26 -4.03 -6.81
C GLN A 144 -11.30 -5.30 -5.95
N ASN A 145 -10.14 -5.86 -5.60
CA ASN A 145 -10.06 -7.03 -4.72
C ASN A 145 -10.59 -6.72 -3.32
N ILE A 146 -10.22 -5.57 -2.76
CA ILE A 146 -10.70 -5.11 -1.46
C ILE A 146 -12.23 -4.95 -1.47
N ALA A 147 -12.78 -4.26 -2.46
CA ALA A 147 -14.23 -4.06 -2.60
C ALA A 147 -14.98 -5.39 -2.70
N LYS A 148 -14.46 -6.33 -3.49
CA LYS A 148 -15.05 -7.68 -3.64
C LYS A 148 -15.20 -8.36 -2.28
N ARG A 149 -14.16 -8.36 -1.46
CA ARG A 149 -14.18 -9.04 -0.16
C ARG A 149 -15.03 -8.32 0.88
N LEU A 150 -15.05 -6.99 0.84
CA LEU A 150 -15.97 -6.20 1.67
C LEU A 150 -17.43 -6.51 1.34
N ILE A 151 -17.78 -6.58 0.06
CA ILE A 151 -19.16 -6.90 -0.39
C ILE A 151 -19.55 -8.32 0.02
N GLU A 152 -18.65 -9.29 -0.12
CA GLU A 152 -18.90 -10.68 0.29
C GLU A 152 -19.16 -10.81 1.79
N LYS A 153 -18.45 -10.07 2.62
CA LYS A 153 -18.56 -10.11 4.09
C LYS A 153 -19.67 -9.22 4.64
N ASP A 154 -20.01 -8.15 3.93
CA ASP A 154 -20.97 -7.13 4.34
C ASP A 154 -21.87 -6.70 3.17
N PRO A 155 -22.75 -7.60 2.70
CA PRO A 155 -23.60 -7.32 1.54
C PRO A 155 -24.60 -6.18 1.76
N ASP A 156 -24.94 -5.84 2.98
CA ASP A 156 -25.85 -4.74 3.31
C ASP A 156 -25.27 -3.38 2.89
N ASN A 157 -23.96 -3.23 2.86
CA ASN A 157 -23.27 -2.02 2.43
C ASN A 157 -22.73 -2.08 0.99
N LYS A 158 -23.12 -3.08 0.21
CA LYS A 158 -22.68 -3.28 -1.18
C LYS A 158 -22.77 -2.01 -2.03
N ALA A 159 -23.90 -1.32 -2.01
CA ALA A 159 -24.12 -0.10 -2.81
C ALA A 159 -23.10 1.00 -2.48
N THR A 160 -22.78 1.17 -1.21
CA THR A 160 -21.75 2.13 -0.75
C THR A 160 -20.37 1.75 -1.26
N TYR A 161 -19.99 0.48 -1.13
CA TYR A 161 -18.69 -0.01 -1.59
C TYR A 161 -18.53 0.11 -3.10
N GLU A 162 -19.55 -0.24 -3.88
CA GLU A 162 -19.56 -0.11 -5.34
C GLU A 162 -19.45 1.36 -5.79
N LYS A 163 -20.19 2.26 -5.15
CA LYS A 163 -20.14 3.70 -5.43
C LYS A 163 -18.74 4.26 -5.14
N ASN A 164 -18.18 3.94 -3.99
CA ASN A 164 -16.84 4.40 -3.60
C ASN A 164 -15.76 3.82 -4.50
N LEU A 165 -15.86 2.53 -4.85
CA LEU A 165 -14.93 1.88 -5.78
C LEU A 165 -14.94 2.60 -7.13
N LYS A 166 -16.11 2.87 -7.69
CA LYS A 166 -16.22 3.56 -8.99
C LYS A 166 -15.52 4.91 -8.97
N ALA A 167 -15.79 5.74 -7.97
CA ALA A 167 -15.17 7.06 -7.84
C ALA A 167 -13.66 6.96 -7.65
N TYR A 168 -13.19 6.00 -6.85
CA TYR A 168 -11.77 5.78 -6.60
C TYR A 168 -11.02 5.29 -7.85
N VAL A 169 -11.59 4.32 -8.58
CA VAL A 169 -11.03 3.83 -9.85
C VAL A 169 -10.95 4.94 -10.89
N GLU A 170 -11.96 5.78 -11.03
CA GLU A 170 -11.94 6.94 -11.93
C GLU A 170 -10.78 7.88 -11.59
N LYS A 171 -10.57 8.15 -10.30
CA LYS A 171 -9.50 9.02 -9.80
C LYS A 171 -8.11 8.43 -10.07
N LEU A 172 -7.90 7.14 -9.80
CA LEU A 172 -6.64 6.45 -10.08
C LEU A 172 -6.35 6.32 -11.58
N THR A 173 -7.38 6.06 -12.37
CA THR A 173 -7.26 5.96 -13.83
C THR A 173 -6.82 7.29 -14.45
N ALA A 174 -7.35 8.41 -13.97
CA ALA A 174 -6.94 9.75 -14.43
C ALA A 174 -5.46 10.03 -14.08
N LEU A 175 -5.03 9.66 -12.88
CA LEU A 175 -3.64 9.82 -12.47
C LEU A 175 -2.70 8.88 -13.25
N ASP A 176 -3.12 7.66 -13.53
CA ASP A 176 -2.36 6.72 -14.35
C ASP A 176 -2.12 7.24 -15.78
N LYS A 177 -3.13 7.84 -16.36
CA LYS A 177 -3.01 8.50 -17.68
C LYS A 177 -2.00 9.65 -17.64
N GLU A 178 -2.06 10.49 -16.62
CA GLU A 178 -1.07 11.56 -16.40
C GLU A 178 0.34 10.97 -16.23
N ALA A 179 0.48 9.90 -15.45
CA ALA A 179 1.76 9.24 -15.20
C ALA A 179 2.41 8.70 -16.48
N LYS A 180 1.63 8.11 -17.38
CA LYS A 180 2.12 7.57 -18.65
C LYS A 180 2.76 8.62 -19.57
N GLU A 181 2.40 9.88 -19.42
CA GLU A 181 2.92 11.00 -20.20
C GLU A 181 4.00 11.82 -19.45
N LYS A 182 4.13 11.60 -18.14
CA LYS A 182 4.91 12.46 -17.23
C LYS A 182 6.39 12.56 -17.58
N PHE A 183 6.96 11.48 -18.12
CA PHE A 183 8.40 11.37 -18.38
C PHE A 183 8.76 11.52 -19.86
N ASN A 184 7.78 11.77 -20.74
CA ASN A 184 8.01 11.80 -22.19
C ASN A 184 8.98 12.89 -22.66
N ASN A 185 9.03 14.03 -21.95
CA ASN A 185 9.87 15.17 -22.31
C ASN A 185 11.24 15.16 -21.61
N ILE A 186 11.54 14.13 -20.82
CA ILE A 186 12.84 13.99 -20.16
C ILE A 186 13.81 13.31 -21.12
N PRO A 187 15.01 13.90 -21.36
CA PRO A 187 16.03 13.27 -22.21
C PRO A 187 16.43 11.88 -21.70
N GLU A 188 16.62 10.93 -22.61
CA GLU A 188 16.92 9.54 -22.26
C GLU A 188 18.15 9.39 -21.36
N GLU A 189 19.19 10.22 -21.58
CA GLU A 189 20.41 10.18 -20.77
C GLU A 189 20.23 10.66 -19.32
N LYS A 190 19.11 11.35 -19.03
CA LYS A 190 18.74 11.82 -17.68
C LYS A 190 17.64 10.95 -17.04
N LYS A 191 16.98 10.10 -17.83
CA LYS A 191 15.77 9.37 -17.45
C LYS A 191 16.10 8.09 -16.71
N MET A 192 16.39 8.19 -15.42
CA MET A 192 16.57 7.05 -14.53
C MET A 192 16.20 7.42 -13.10
N ILE A 193 15.31 6.66 -12.49
CA ILE A 193 14.97 6.78 -11.07
C ILE A 193 16.00 6.03 -10.25
N VAL A 194 16.68 6.72 -9.34
CA VAL A 194 17.68 6.12 -8.47
C VAL A 194 17.18 6.19 -7.03
N THR A 195 17.03 5.02 -6.40
CA THR A 195 16.51 4.84 -5.05
C THR A 195 17.43 3.94 -4.22
N SER A 196 17.17 3.83 -2.94
CA SER A 196 17.93 2.93 -2.06
C SER A 196 17.56 1.49 -2.34
N GLU A 197 16.28 1.13 -2.22
CA GLU A 197 15.74 -0.18 -2.58
C GLU A 197 15.30 -0.23 -4.05
N GLY A 198 15.39 -1.41 -4.65
CA GLY A 198 14.93 -1.69 -6.02
C GLY A 198 13.43 -1.83 -6.17
N CYS A 199 12.65 -0.90 -5.62
CA CYS A 199 11.19 -1.00 -5.52
C CYS A 199 10.44 -0.48 -6.77
N PHE A 200 11.11 0.08 -7.75
CA PHE A 200 10.48 0.76 -8.89
C PHE A 200 10.29 -0.10 -10.16
N LYS A 201 10.45 -1.43 -10.11
CA LYS A 201 10.34 -2.29 -11.31
C LYS A 201 8.95 -2.21 -11.97
N TYR A 202 7.87 -2.25 -11.19
CA TYR A 202 6.50 -2.11 -11.71
C TYR A 202 6.24 -0.70 -12.25
N PHE A 203 6.71 0.32 -11.54
CA PHE A 203 6.63 1.71 -11.98
C PHE A 203 7.40 1.93 -13.29
N SER A 204 8.62 1.43 -13.35
CA SER A 204 9.48 1.54 -14.53
C SER A 204 8.86 0.92 -15.77
N LYS A 205 8.27 -0.27 -15.62
CA LYS A 205 7.56 -0.95 -16.72
C LYS A 205 6.31 -0.18 -17.16
N ALA A 206 5.54 0.35 -16.20
CA ALA A 206 4.29 1.04 -16.51
C ALA A 206 4.50 2.40 -17.16
N TYR A 207 5.53 3.15 -16.75
CA TYR A 207 5.73 4.55 -17.12
C TYR A 207 6.98 4.81 -17.97
N ASN A 208 7.62 3.74 -18.42
CA ASN A 208 8.76 3.78 -19.32
C ASN A 208 9.91 4.68 -18.81
N VAL A 209 10.28 4.50 -17.57
CA VAL A 209 11.41 5.18 -16.93
C VAL A 209 12.29 4.16 -16.23
N PRO A 210 13.54 3.93 -16.65
CA PRO A 210 14.45 2.99 -16.01
C PRO A 210 14.69 3.32 -14.54
N SER A 211 15.04 2.32 -13.75
CA SER A 211 15.41 2.49 -12.35
C SER A 211 16.73 1.82 -12.01
N ALA A 212 17.40 2.34 -10.99
CA ALA A 212 18.59 1.77 -10.38
C ALA A 212 18.53 1.93 -8.86
N TYR A 213 19.29 1.13 -8.13
CA TYR A 213 19.19 1.04 -6.68
C TYR A 213 20.51 0.62 -6.04
N ILE A 214 20.59 0.79 -4.72
CA ILE A 214 21.73 0.32 -3.92
C ILE A 214 21.58 -1.16 -3.60
N TRP A 215 20.42 -1.59 -3.05
CA TRP A 215 20.07 -2.99 -2.81
C TRP A 215 18.72 -3.32 -3.45
N GLU A 216 18.50 -4.59 -3.79
CA GLU A 216 17.31 -4.97 -4.55
C GLU A 216 16.04 -4.99 -3.72
N ILE A 217 16.10 -5.52 -2.49
CA ILE A 217 14.95 -5.65 -1.59
C ILE A 217 15.39 -5.52 -0.13
N ASN A 218 14.52 -4.95 0.73
CA ASN A 218 14.84 -4.68 2.14
C ASN A 218 15.07 -5.92 3.02
N THR A 219 14.87 -7.11 2.51
CA THR A 219 15.23 -8.38 3.19
C THR A 219 16.70 -8.80 2.96
N GLU A 220 17.43 -8.07 2.13
CA GLU A 220 18.88 -8.21 1.93
C GLU A 220 19.66 -7.29 2.88
N GLU A 221 21.00 -7.40 2.84
CA GLU A 221 21.88 -6.41 3.46
C GLU A 221 21.71 -5.05 2.75
N GLU A 222 21.53 -4.01 3.53
CA GLU A 222 21.21 -2.67 3.05
C GLU A 222 22.42 -1.75 3.07
N GLY A 223 22.96 -1.43 1.90
CA GLY A 223 24.04 -0.45 1.75
C GLY A 223 25.42 -0.96 2.08
N THR A 224 25.74 -2.19 1.67
CA THR A 224 27.12 -2.69 1.75
C THR A 224 28.07 -1.85 0.88
N PRO A 225 29.40 -1.84 1.19
CA PRO A 225 30.37 -1.14 0.37
C PRO A 225 30.34 -1.55 -1.12
N ASP A 226 30.14 -2.82 -1.42
CA ASP A 226 30.08 -3.33 -2.79
C ASP A 226 28.81 -2.88 -3.50
N GLN A 227 27.66 -2.85 -2.83
CA GLN A 227 26.40 -2.34 -3.38
C GLN A 227 26.53 -0.84 -3.74
N ILE A 228 27.06 -0.04 -2.80
CA ILE A 228 27.30 1.39 -3.02
C ILE A 228 28.26 1.62 -4.19
N LYS A 229 29.38 0.91 -4.21
CA LYS A 229 30.38 1.00 -5.28
C LYS A 229 29.79 0.70 -6.65
N SER A 230 29.01 -0.38 -6.75
CA SER A 230 28.38 -0.79 -8.02
C SER A 230 27.42 0.28 -8.55
N LEU A 231 26.63 0.89 -7.68
CA LEU A 231 25.73 1.98 -8.09
C LEU A 231 26.50 3.22 -8.51
N VAL A 232 27.53 3.62 -7.74
CA VAL A 232 28.39 4.77 -8.08
C VAL A 232 29.05 4.60 -9.45
N GLU A 233 29.61 3.42 -9.74
CA GLU A 233 30.20 3.11 -11.04
C GLU A 233 29.20 3.19 -12.19
N LYS A 234 27.97 2.72 -11.96
CA LYS A 234 26.87 2.82 -12.92
C LYS A 234 26.49 4.28 -13.18
N LEU A 235 26.30 5.07 -12.13
CA LEU A 235 25.88 6.47 -12.24
C LEU A 235 26.91 7.36 -12.94
N ARG A 236 28.20 7.09 -12.76
CA ARG A 236 29.27 7.82 -13.45
C ARG A 236 29.24 7.72 -14.99
N LYS A 237 28.51 6.72 -15.49
CA LYS A 237 28.30 6.50 -16.94
C LYS A 237 27.01 7.14 -17.46
N THR A 238 26.29 7.86 -16.61
CA THR A 238 24.99 8.47 -16.92
C THR A 238 25.06 9.98 -16.76
N LYS A 239 23.99 10.67 -17.21
CA LYS A 239 23.75 12.09 -16.93
C LYS A 239 22.57 12.30 -15.98
N VAL A 240 22.29 11.32 -15.13
CA VAL A 240 21.20 11.40 -14.14
C VAL A 240 21.45 12.60 -13.22
N PRO A 241 20.50 13.55 -13.13
CA PRO A 241 20.73 14.78 -12.40
C PRO A 241 20.35 14.70 -10.91
N SER A 242 19.60 13.69 -10.49
CA SER A 242 19.00 13.62 -9.16
C SER A 242 18.89 12.20 -8.62
N LEU A 243 19.08 12.07 -7.31
CA LEU A 243 18.82 10.86 -6.53
C LEU A 243 17.59 11.08 -5.65
N PHE A 244 16.98 9.99 -5.19
CA PHE A 244 15.82 9.99 -4.32
C PHE A 244 16.04 9.07 -3.13
N VAL A 245 15.43 9.39 -2.00
CA VAL A 245 15.42 8.54 -0.80
C VAL A 245 13.98 8.23 -0.40
N GLU A 246 13.76 7.01 0.03
CA GLU A 246 12.45 6.56 0.50
C GLU A 246 12.23 6.94 1.97
N SER A 247 11.00 7.26 2.34
CA SER A 247 10.64 7.65 3.72
C SER A 247 10.80 6.52 4.74
N SER A 248 10.84 5.27 4.27
CA SER A 248 10.86 4.05 5.10
C SER A 248 12.24 3.39 5.22
N VAL A 249 13.30 4.00 4.68
CA VAL A 249 14.67 3.46 4.74
C VAL A 249 15.66 4.45 5.35
N ASP A 250 16.81 3.92 5.77
CA ASP A 250 17.95 4.73 6.22
C ASP A 250 18.56 5.48 5.03
N ASP A 251 18.70 6.79 5.12
CA ASP A 251 19.20 7.63 4.02
C ASP A 251 20.74 7.70 3.93
N ARG A 252 21.47 7.17 4.91
CA ARG A 252 22.94 7.24 4.95
C ARG A 252 23.62 6.58 3.75
N PRO A 253 23.21 5.40 3.27
CA PRO A 253 23.79 4.82 2.06
C PRO A 253 23.63 5.71 0.83
N MET A 254 22.44 6.32 0.63
CA MET A 254 22.23 7.24 -0.49
C MET A 254 23.02 8.56 -0.35
N LYS A 255 23.21 9.05 0.87
CA LYS A 255 24.10 10.20 1.14
C LYS A 255 25.55 9.91 0.73
N THR A 256 26.02 8.68 0.93
CA THR A 256 27.33 8.24 0.46
C THR A 256 27.40 8.24 -1.07
N VAL A 257 26.39 7.69 -1.75
CA VAL A 257 26.29 7.72 -3.22
C VAL A 257 26.28 9.15 -3.74
N SER A 258 25.51 10.03 -3.12
CA SER A 258 25.45 11.45 -3.48
C SER A 258 26.81 12.13 -3.36
N LYS A 259 27.53 11.89 -2.28
CA LYS A 259 28.87 12.44 -2.05
C LYS A 259 29.86 11.94 -3.11
N ASP A 260 29.85 10.63 -3.40
CA ASP A 260 30.82 10.01 -4.30
C ASP A 260 30.56 10.31 -5.79
N THR A 261 29.33 10.68 -6.14
CA THR A 261 28.93 11.01 -7.52
C THR A 261 28.76 12.51 -7.77
N ASN A 262 28.68 13.33 -6.73
CA ASN A 262 28.23 14.74 -6.76
C ASN A 262 26.82 14.92 -7.35
N ILE A 263 25.99 13.89 -7.34
CA ILE A 263 24.57 13.98 -7.72
C ILE A 263 23.75 14.28 -6.46
N PRO A 264 22.95 15.36 -6.43
CA PRO A 264 22.19 15.71 -5.24
C PRO A 264 21.01 14.76 -5.01
N ILE A 265 20.67 14.53 -3.74
CA ILE A 265 19.39 13.96 -3.36
C ILE A 265 18.33 15.05 -3.52
N TYR A 266 17.44 14.88 -4.49
CA TYR A 266 16.45 15.89 -4.85
C TYR A 266 15.27 15.93 -3.87
N ALA A 267 14.76 14.77 -3.52
CA ALA A 267 13.60 14.67 -2.64
C ALA A 267 13.55 13.33 -1.89
N LYS A 268 12.83 13.36 -0.77
CA LYS A 268 12.30 12.15 -0.13
C LYS A 268 10.99 11.78 -0.83
N ILE A 269 10.82 10.51 -1.14
CA ILE A 269 9.64 9.95 -1.80
C ILE A 269 9.00 8.85 -0.93
N PHE A 270 7.80 8.41 -1.27
CA PHE A 270 7.05 7.42 -0.53
C PHE A 270 6.90 6.15 -1.35
N THR A 271 7.33 5.01 -0.82
CA THR A 271 7.29 3.72 -1.52
C THR A 271 6.50 2.69 -0.74
N ASP A 272 6.97 2.29 0.44
CA ASP A 272 6.38 1.24 1.27
C ASP A 272 5.42 1.77 2.34
N SER A 273 5.22 3.07 2.39
CA SER A 273 4.34 3.77 3.33
C SER A 273 3.80 5.05 2.70
N ILE A 274 2.60 5.44 3.10
CA ILE A 274 2.11 6.81 2.88
C ILE A 274 2.83 7.79 3.83
N ALA A 275 2.63 9.09 3.63
CA ALA A 275 3.10 10.12 4.56
C ALA A 275 2.27 10.17 5.85
N GLU A 276 2.76 10.88 6.85
CA GLU A 276 2.02 11.18 8.07
C GLU A 276 0.78 12.01 7.78
N LYS A 277 -0.25 11.82 8.59
CA LYS A 277 -1.53 12.51 8.42
C LYS A 277 -1.35 14.04 8.41
N GLY A 278 -1.90 14.66 7.38
CA GLY A 278 -1.82 16.12 7.17
C GLY A 278 -0.62 16.57 6.36
N GLU A 279 0.32 15.67 6.04
CA GLU A 279 1.42 15.93 5.13
C GLU A 279 1.04 15.60 3.69
N GLU A 280 1.77 16.18 2.74
CA GLU A 280 1.63 15.82 1.32
C GLU A 280 2.04 14.36 1.12
N GLY A 281 1.17 13.56 0.51
CA GLY A 281 1.39 12.13 0.35
C GLY A 281 0.72 11.24 1.41
N ASP A 282 -0.17 11.77 2.23
CA ASP A 282 -0.86 11.05 3.32
C ASP A 282 -2.00 10.13 2.87
N SER A 283 -2.09 9.83 1.60
CA SER A 283 -2.96 8.81 1.00
C SER A 283 -2.24 8.12 -0.16
N TYR A 284 -2.74 6.96 -0.57
CA TYR A 284 -2.18 6.26 -1.73
C TYR A 284 -2.20 7.14 -2.99
N TYR A 285 -3.33 7.79 -3.27
CA TYR A 285 -3.43 8.71 -4.39
C TYR A 285 -2.42 9.87 -4.28
N SER A 286 -2.39 10.54 -3.14
CA SER A 286 -1.51 11.71 -2.97
C SER A 286 -0.03 11.35 -2.92
N MET A 287 0.34 10.17 -2.39
CA MET A 287 1.74 9.73 -2.45
C MET A 287 2.18 9.44 -3.89
N MET A 288 1.33 8.82 -4.70
CA MET A 288 1.64 8.56 -6.12
C MET A 288 1.74 9.86 -6.91
N LYS A 289 0.82 10.80 -6.68
CA LYS A 289 0.88 12.13 -7.29
C LYS A 289 2.14 12.90 -6.90
N TYR A 290 2.47 12.91 -5.62
CA TYR A 290 3.69 13.52 -5.08
C TYR A 290 4.94 12.91 -5.72
N ASN A 291 5.03 11.58 -5.74
CA ASN A 291 6.18 10.88 -6.33
C ASN A 291 6.34 11.23 -7.81
N LEU A 292 5.28 11.20 -8.60
CA LEU A 292 5.29 11.56 -10.02
C LEU A 292 5.83 12.97 -10.23
N ASP A 293 5.36 13.94 -9.45
CA ASP A 293 5.78 15.33 -9.54
C ASP A 293 7.25 15.49 -9.14
N LYS A 294 7.65 14.95 -7.98
CA LYS A 294 9.04 15.08 -7.48
C LYS A 294 10.07 14.37 -8.35
N ILE A 295 9.73 13.16 -8.81
CA ILE A 295 10.65 12.40 -9.68
C ILE A 295 10.81 13.12 -11.04
N SER A 296 9.72 13.53 -11.67
CA SER A 296 9.79 14.24 -12.94
C SER A 296 10.50 15.58 -12.83
N GLU A 297 10.25 16.37 -11.79
CA GLU A 297 10.96 17.62 -11.50
C GLU A 297 12.46 17.39 -11.31
N GLY A 298 12.84 16.38 -10.53
CA GLY A 298 14.23 16.03 -10.28
C GLY A 298 14.98 15.58 -11.53
N LEU A 299 14.33 14.79 -12.38
CA LEU A 299 14.94 14.30 -13.63
C LEU A 299 14.99 15.35 -14.74
N ALA A 300 14.21 16.42 -14.62
CA ALA A 300 14.22 17.55 -15.57
C ALA A 300 15.32 18.60 -15.26
N LYS A 301 16.10 18.43 -14.18
CA LYS A 301 17.22 19.32 -13.82
C LYS A 301 18.41 19.09 -14.75
#